data_d8a292e37d4cabaae5e75e3f6277bd43
#
_entry.id   d8a292e37d4cabaae5e75e3f6277bd43
#
_cell.length_a   1.000
_cell.length_b   1.000
_cell.length_c   1.000
_cell.angle_alpha   90.00
_cell.angle_beta   90.00
_cell.angle_gamma   90.00
#
_symmetry.space_group_name_H-M   'P 1'
#
loop_
_entity.id
_entity.type
_entity.pdbx_description
1 polymer ?
#
loop_
_entity_poly.entity_id
_entity_poly.type
_entity_poly.pdbx_seq_one_letter_code
_entity_poly.pdbx_strand_id
1 'polypeptide(L)'
;MEKAESKIAAYSGKEAQERAELEKAEKKKAEAESRRAELEKKKNEYFLEASQRKHKVQNLVRMEELLEGFSRAVRFIVNEYSQGKITGKDGGKITLYGPLSQLISTDEKYSVALETAFGQSLQNIVAKDEYSAKAAIEYLK
;
A
#
# COMPACT_ATOMS: atom_id res chain seq x y z
N MET A 1 -77.62 -13.31 19.22
CA MET A 1 -76.69 -12.21 19.61
C MET A 1 -75.37 -12.74 20.11
N GLU A 2 -75.26 -13.69 20.98
CA GLU A 2 -74.00 -14.24 21.57
C GLU A 2 -72.93 -14.76 20.57
N LYS A 3 -73.38 -15.41 19.45
CA LYS A 3 -72.41 -15.86 18.40
C LYS A 3 -71.77 -14.74 17.60
N ALA A 4 -72.40 -13.58 17.50
CA ALA A 4 -71.83 -12.42 16.79
C ALA A 4 -70.77 -11.69 17.67
N GLU A 5 -71.07 -11.55 18.94
CA GLU A 5 -70.16 -10.94 19.91
C GLU A 5 -68.90 -11.78 20.13
N SER A 6 -69.03 -13.11 20.19
CA SER A 6 -67.84 -14.00 20.25
C SER A 6 -66.96 -13.91 18.99
N LYS A 7 -67.50 -13.75 17.79
CA LYS A 7 -66.78 -13.56 16.59
C LYS A 7 -66.06 -12.19 16.57
N ILE A 8 -66.71 -11.13 17.00
CA ILE A 8 -66.11 -9.79 17.09
C ILE A 8 -64.92 -9.80 18.05
N ALA A 9 -65.08 -10.42 19.24
CA ALA A 9 -63.98 -10.54 20.20
C ALA A 9 -62.78 -11.35 19.63
N ALA A 10 -63.02 -12.42 18.88
CA ALA A 10 -61.96 -13.21 18.25
C ALA A 10 -61.23 -12.45 17.13
N TYR A 11 -61.94 -11.65 16.34
CA TYR A 11 -61.34 -10.81 15.32
C TYR A 11 -60.54 -9.63 15.92
N SER A 12 -61.07 -8.99 16.96
CA SER A 12 -60.38 -7.93 17.72
C SER A 12 -59.08 -8.45 18.36
N GLY A 13 -59.08 -9.67 18.90
CA GLY A 13 -57.87 -10.30 19.42
C GLY A 13 -56.80 -10.59 18.35
N LYS A 14 -57.21 -11.04 17.18
CA LYS A 14 -56.32 -11.25 16.04
C LYS A 14 -55.74 -9.94 15.52
N GLU A 15 -56.58 -8.93 15.36
CA GLU A 15 -56.14 -7.60 14.94
C GLU A 15 -55.09 -7.00 15.90
N ALA A 16 -55.28 -7.16 17.20
CA ALA A 16 -54.31 -6.71 18.19
C ALA A 16 -52.99 -7.47 18.10
N GLN A 17 -53.03 -8.77 17.83
CA GLN A 17 -51.80 -9.57 17.62
C GLN A 17 -51.07 -9.17 16.35
N GLU A 18 -51.76 -9.03 15.23
CA GLU A 18 -51.17 -8.62 13.95
C GLU A 18 -50.55 -7.21 14.02
N ARG A 19 -51.22 -6.28 14.73
CA ARG A 19 -50.67 -4.93 14.98
C ARG A 19 -49.37 -4.98 15.82
N ALA A 20 -49.33 -5.81 16.86
CA ALA A 20 -48.16 -5.99 17.69
C ALA A 20 -46.98 -6.65 16.91
N GLU A 21 -47.30 -7.59 16.02
CA GLU A 21 -46.30 -8.19 15.14
C GLU A 21 -45.77 -7.20 14.09
N LEU A 22 -46.64 -6.37 13.51
CA LEU A 22 -46.30 -5.32 12.59
C LEU A 22 -45.33 -4.31 13.25
N GLU A 23 -45.69 -3.81 14.41
CA GLU A 23 -44.83 -2.86 15.18
C GLU A 23 -43.45 -3.46 15.48
N LYS A 24 -43.39 -4.73 15.89
CA LYS A 24 -42.11 -5.43 16.10
C LYS A 24 -41.29 -5.56 14.81
N ALA A 25 -41.97 -5.84 13.69
CA ALA A 25 -41.32 -5.96 12.39
C ALA A 25 -40.76 -4.60 11.91
N GLU A 26 -41.55 -3.53 12.06
CA GLU A 26 -41.14 -2.16 11.73
C GLU A 26 -39.96 -1.72 12.58
N LYS A 27 -39.96 -2.00 13.89
CA LYS A 27 -38.82 -1.71 14.77
C LYS A 27 -37.54 -2.44 14.35
N LYS A 28 -37.65 -3.75 14.07
CA LYS A 28 -36.50 -4.53 13.57
C LYS A 28 -35.99 -4.01 12.23
N LYS A 29 -36.91 -3.60 11.34
CA LYS A 29 -36.55 -3.01 10.06
C LYS A 29 -35.74 -1.70 10.25
N ALA A 30 -36.22 -0.81 11.09
CA ALA A 30 -35.56 0.46 11.40
C ALA A 30 -34.18 0.23 12.02
N GLU A 31 -34.06 -0.72 12.96
CA GLU A 31 -32.75 -1.09 13.56
C GLU A 31 -31.77 -1.66 12.50
N ALA A 32 -32.29 -2.52 11.60
CA ALA A 32 -31.48 -3.09 10.53
C ALA A 32 -31.02 -2.03 9.51
N GLU A 33 -31.90 -1.09 9.14
CA GLU A 33 -31.56 0.04 8.26
C GLU A 33 -30.52 0.95 8.89
N SER A 34 -30.66 1.29 10.17
CA SER A 34 -29.66 2.08 10.90
C SER A 34 -28.29 1.39 10.94
N ARG A 35 -28.30 0.09 11.26
CA ARG A 35 -27.06 -0.71 11.30
C ARG A 35 -26.40 -0.81 9.92
N ARG A 36 -27.22 -0.96 8.86
CA ARG A 36 -26.73 -0.96 7.48
C ARG A 36 -26.05 0.35 7.12
N ALA A 37 -26.68 1.48 7.43
CA ALA A 37 -26.11 2.80 7.18
C ALA A 37 -24.77 3.01 7.92
N GLU A 38 -24.68 2.58 9.17
CA GLU A 38 -23.44 2.65 9.95
C GLU A 38 -22.33 1.78 9.36
N LEU A 39 -22.66 0.55 8.95
CA LEU A 39 -21.71 -0.36 8.31
C LEU A 39 -21.22 0.18 6.95
N GLU A 40 -22.11 0.79 6.18
CA GLU A 40 -21.78 1.39 4.90
C GLU A 40 -20.83 2.60 5.06
N LYS A 41 -21.04 3.41 6.09
CA LYS A 41 -20.12 4.49 6.48
C LYS A 41 -18.73 3.94 6.82
N LYS A 42 -18.64 2.97 7.71
CA LYS A 42 -17.37 2.31 8.09
C LYS A 42 -16.66 1.69 6.89
N LYS A 43 -17.41 1.01 6.02
CA LYS A 43 -16.87 0.45 4.77
C LYS A 43 -16.21 1.52 3.90
N ASN A 44 -16.88 2.67 3.73
CA ASN A 44 -16.36 3.76 2.92
C ASN A 44 -15.12 4.40 3.57
N GLU A 45 -15.07 4.54 4.88
CA GLU A 45 -13.91 5.02 5.64
C GLU A 45 -12.70 4.08 5.43
N TYR A 46 -12.89 2.78 5.61
CA TYR A 46 -11.81 1.80 5.38
C TYR A 46 -11.36 1.72 3.92
N PHE A 47 -12.29 1.85 2.98
CA PHE A 47 -11.94 1.89 1.56
C PHE A 47 -11.07 3.09 1.22
N LEU A 48 -11.40 4.26 1.76
CA LEU A 48 -10.61 5.48 1.57
C LEU A 48 -9.21 5.33 2.19
N GLU A 49 -9.13 4.83 3.41
CA GLU A 49 -7.85 4.59 4.10
C GLU A 49 -6.98 3.59 3.34
N ALA A 50 -7.55 2.47 2.91
CA ALA A 50 -6.84 1.47 2.13
C ALA A 50 -6.32 2.04 0.80
N SER A 51 -7.12 2.87 0.12
CA SER A 51 -6.74 3.55 -1.11
C SER A 51 -5.55 4.51 -0.88
N GLN A 52 -5.61 5.33 0.17
CA GLN A 52 -4.52 6.24 0.53
C GLN A 52 -3.23 5.49 0.84
N ARG A 53 -3.31 4.41 1.61
CA ARG A 53 -2.15 3.56 1.92
C ARG A 53 -1.56 2.94 0.65
N LYS A 54 -2.41 2.43 -0.24
CA LYS A 54 -1.98 1.88 -1.53
C LYS A 54 -1.23 2.91 -2.37
N HIS A 55 -1.77 4.12 -2.51
CA HIS A 55 -1.10 5.20 -3.24
C HIS A 55 0.24 5.58 -2.61
N LYS A 56 0.31 5.64 -1.27
CA LYS A 56 1.57 5.93 -0.57
C LYS A 56 2.63 4.86 -0.87
N VAL A 57 2.26 3.58 -0.83
CA VAL A 57 3.17 2.48 -1.17
C VAL A 57 3.62 2.57 -2.63
N GLN A 58 2.69 2.80 -3.57
CA GLN A 58 3.04 2.95 -4.98
C GLN A 58 4.01 4.12 -5.23
N ASN A 59 3.81 5.25 -4.55
CA ASN A 59 4.72 6.38 -4.67
C ASN A 59 6.11 6.05 -4.11
N LEU A 60 6.19 5.38 -2.97
CA LEU A 60 7.47 4.98 -2.38
C LEU A 60 8.22 3.99 -3.28
N VAL A 61 7.54 2.99 -3.83
CA VAL A 61 8.12 2.05 -4.79
C VAL A 61 8.65 2.79 -6.03
N ARG A 62 7.85 3.72 -6.55
CA ARG A 62 8.27 4.53 -7.71
C ARG A 62 9.50 5.39 -7.41
N MET A 63 9.55 6.01 -6.24
CA MET A 63 10.73 6.80 -5.82
C MET A 63 11.97 5.93 -5.71
N GLU A 64 11.83 4.71 -5.20
CA GLU A 64 12.91 3.72 -5.12
C GLU A 64 13.38 3.28 -6.51
N GLU A 65 12.45 2.91 -7.41
CA GLU A 65 12.75 2.52 -8.80
C GLU A 65 13.43 3.64 -9.60
N LEU A 66 12.99 4.89 -9.42
CA LEU A 66 13.59 6.06 -10.09
C LEU A 66 14.86 6.55 -9.41
N LEU A 67 15.29 5.90 -8.32
CA LEU A 67 16.45 6.33 -7.52
C LEU A 67 16.35 7.83 -7.12
N GLU A 68 15.12 8.27 -6.78
CA GLU A 68 14.90 9.63 -6.31
C GLU A 68 15.69 9.82 -4.99
N GLY A 69 16.44 10.92 -4.92
CA GLY A 69 17.40 11.17 -3.82
C GLY A 69 18.85 10.81 -4.16
N PHE A 70 19.09 10.03 -5.21
CA PHE A 70 20.46 9.77 -5.68
C PHE A 70 20.96 10.86 -6.63
N SER A 71 22.28 11.02 -6.69
CA SER A 71 22.91 11.96 -7.62
C SER A 71 22.60 11.59 -9.08
N ARG A 72 22.66 12.59 -9.97
CA ARG A 72 22.41 12.36 -11.40
C ARG A 72 23.34 11.30 -11.99
N ALA A 73 24.60 11.30 -11.60
CA ALA A 73 25.60 10.35 -12.07
C ALA A 73 25.26 8.91 -11.66
N VAL A 74 24.84 8.70 -10.41
CA VAL A 74 24.43 7.38 -9.92
C VAL A 74 23.22 6.87 -10.69
N ARG A 75 22.16 7.67 -10.81
CA ARG A 75 20.96 7.32 -11.58
C ARG A 75 21.29 6.98 -13.04
N PHE A 76 22.14 7.78 -13.66
CA PHE A 76 22.56 7.56 -15.04
C PHE A 76 23.28 6.22 -15.19
N ILE A 77 24.29 5.92 -14.39
CA ILE A 77 25.04 4.66 -14.46
C ILE A 77 24.15 3.44 -14.20
N VAL A 78 23.30 3.48 -13.17
CA VAL A 78 22.42 2.35 -12.85
C VAL A 78 21.44 2.08 -13.99
N ASN A 79 20.88 3.14 -14.58
CA ASN A 79 19.95 3.02 -15.70
C ASN A 79 20.64 2.48 -16.96
N GLU A 80 21.79 3.03 -17.35
CA GLU A 80 22.53 2.59 -18.54
C GLU A 80 23.07 1.16 -18.38
N TYR A 81 23.49 0.78 -17.17
CA TYR A 81 23.89 -0.57 -16.85
C TYR A 81 22.72 -1.57 -16.96
N SER A 82 21.54 -1.22 -16.45
CA SER A 82 20.34 -2.06 -16.55
C SER A 82 19.91 -2.29 -18.00
N GLN A 83 20.20 -1.34 -18.89
CA GLN A 83 19.96 -1.47 -20.33
C GLN A 83 21.08 -2.21 -21.07
N GLY A 84 22.12 -2.68 -20.36
CA GLY A 84 23.24 -3.41 -20.95
C GLY A 84 24.17 -2.57 -21.82
N LYS A 85 24.14 -1.23 -21.68
CA LYS A 85 24.94 -0.32 -22.51
C LYS A 85 26.38 -0.12 -22.02
N ILE A 86 26.65 -0.44 -20.74
CA ILE A 86 27.98 -0.30 -20.17
C ILE A 86 28.73 -1.61 -20.30
N THR A 87 29.79 -1.59 -21.06
CA THR A 87 30.70 -2.74 -21.27
C THR A 87 32.15 -2.33 -20.96
N GLY A 88 33.00 -3.29 -20.69
CA GLY A 88 34.43 -3.07 -20.59
C GLY A 88 35.05 -2.65 -21.92
N LYS A 89 36.29 -2.09 -21.88
CA LYS A 89 37.02 -1.63 -23.08
C LYS A 89 37.15 -2.68 -24.19
N ASP A 90 37.24 -3.94 -23.78
CA ASP A 90 37.40 -5.07 -24.71
C ASP A 90 36.04 -5.71 -25.07
N GLY A 91 34.89 -5.02 -24.79
CA GLY A 91 33.59 -5.61 -24.87
C GLY A 91 33.29 -6.63 -23.77
N GLY A 92 34.15 -6.75 -22.78
CA GLY A 92 34.02 -7.67 -21.65
C GLY A 92 32.83 -7.35 -20.77
N LYS A 93 32.24 -8.40 -20.20
CA LYS A 93 31.11 -8.26 -19.28
C LYS A 93 31.56 -7.63 -17.96
N ILE A 94 30.91 -6.57 -17.55
CA ILE A 94 31.08 -5.95 -16.24
C ILE A 94 29.97 -6.32 -15.28
N THR A 95 30.20 -6.16 -13.98
CA THR A 95 29.19 -6.41 -12.95
C THR A 95 29.15 -5.26 -11.97
N LEU A 96 28.02 -4.57 -11.91
CA LEU A 96 27.70 -3.56 -10.91
C LEU A 96 26.54 -4.08 -10.04
N TYR A 97 26.69 -3.95 -8.73
CA TYR A 97 25.66 -4.39 -7.79
C TYR A 97 24.65 -3.28 -7.48
N GLY A 98 24.97 -2.04 -7.78
CA GLY A 98 24.14 -0.87 -7.51
C GLY A 98 24.63 -0.03 -6.35
N PRO A 99 23.86 0.97 -5.90
CA PRO A 99 24.22 1.84 -4.79
C PRO A 99 24.36 1.07 -3.47
N LEU A 100 25.33 1.47 -2.64
CA LEU A 100 25.60 0.81 -1.36
C LEU A 100 24.36 0.77 -0.45
N SER A 101 23.55 1.82 -0.44
CA SER A 101 22.31 1.88 0.35
C SER A 101 21.28 0.80 0.01
N GLN A 102 21.31 0.27 -1.21
CA GLN A 102 20.40 -0.83 -1.62
C GLN A 102 20.96 -2.22 -1.26
N LEU A 103 22.23 -2.30 -0.91
CA LEU A 103 22.90 -3.56 -0.57
C LEU A 103 23.00 -3.78 0.93
N ILE A 104 22.80 -2.74 1.74
CA ILE A 104 22.88 -2.78 3.20
C ILE A 104 21.46 -2.87 3.76
N SER A 105 21.25 -3.80 4.69
CA SER A 105 20.04 -3.92 5.50
C SER A 105 20.41 -3.80 6.97
N THR A 106 19.60 -3.05 7.74
CA THR A 106 19.79 -2.88 9.18
C THR A 106 18.44 -2.78 9.88
N ASP A 107 18.41 -3.05 11.18
CA ASP A 107 17.25 -2.78 12.02
C ASP A 107 16.96 -1.28 12.07
N GLU A 108 15.67 -0.91 12.12
CA GLU A 108 15.21 0.48 12.15
C GLU A 108 15.92 1.33 13.23
N LYS A 109 16.17 0.74 14.40
CA LYS A 109 16.86 1.40 15.52
C LYS A 109 18.30 1.86 15.23
N TYR A 110 18.96 1.27 14.21
CA TYR A 110 20.31 1.61 13.79
C TYR A 110 20.37 2.41 12.49
N SER A 111 19.25 2.64 11.82
CA SER A 111 19.19 3.34 10.52
C SER A 111 19.86 4.70 10.58
N VAL A 112 19.54 5.51 11.59
CA VAL A 112 20.11 6.87 11.75
C VAL A 112 21.60 6.82 12.00
N ALA A 113 22.09 5.87 12.81
CA ALA A 113 23.51 5.72 13.08
C ALA A 113 24.29 5.31 11.81
N LEU A 114 23.72 4.38 11.04
CA LEU A 114 24.29 3.92 9.79
C LEU A 114 24.31 5.04 8.75
N GLU A 115 23.22 5.78 8.60
CA GLU A 115 23.13 6.93 7.70
C GLU A 115 24.15 8.02 8.07
N THR A 116 24.33 8.30 9.37
CA THR A 116 25.30 9.25 9.86
C THR A 116 26.74 8.79 9.60
N ALA A 117 27.03 7.50 9.80
CA ALA A 117 28.37 6.94 9.61
C ALA A 117 28.80 6.91 8.14
N PHE A 118 27.91 6.52 7.24
CA PHE A 118 28.23 6.40 5.80
C PHE A 118 27.95 7.69 5.02
N GLY A 119 27.01 8.52 5.44
CA GLY A 119 26.67 9.77 4.77
C GLY A 119 26.51 9.61 3.26
N GLN A 120 27.24 10.41 2.49
CA GLN A 120 27.18 10.36 1.03
C GLN A 120 27.72 9.06 0.42
N SER A 121 28.51 8.29 1.16
CA SER A 121 29.02 7.00 0.69
C SER A 121 27.93 5.97 0.44
N LEU A 122 26.75 6.14 1.03
CA LEU A 122 25.57 5.32 0.73
C LEU A 122 25.14 5.39 -0.74
N GLN A 123 25.51 6.45 -1.44
CA GLN A 123 25.23 6.62 -2.86
C GLN A 123 26.30 5.99 -3.78
N ASN A 124 27.43 5.54 -3.24
CA ASN A 124 28.49 4.95 -4.05
C ASN A 124 28.02 3.65 -4.70
N ILE A 125 28.32 3.50 -6.00
CA ILE A 125 28.03 2.29 -6.74
C ILE A 125 29.05 1.21 -6.38
N VAL A 126 28.57 0.05 -5.98
CA VAL A 126 29.42 -1.11 -5.70
C VAL A 126 29.63 -1.90 -6.98
N ALA A 127 30.87 -2.12 -7.34
CA ALA A 127 31.29 -2.93 -8.47
C ALA A 127 31.93 -4.24 -7.98
N LYS A 128 31.84 -5.28 -8.79
CA LYS A 128 32.44 -6.59 -8.47
C LYS A 128 33.99 -6.51 -8.34
N ASP A 129 34.60 -5.74 -9.22
CA ASP A 129 36.03 -5.65 -9.36
C ASP A 129 36.45 -4.29 -9.93
N GLU A 130 37.77 -4.04 -9.92
CA GLU A 130 38.37 -2.80 -10.45
C GLU A 130 38.04 -2.60 -11.95
N TYR A 131 38.02 -3.67 -12.71
CA TYR A 131 37.70 -3.62 -14.14
C TYR A 131 36.30 -3.07 -14.40
N SER A 132 35.30 -3.58 -13.66
CA SER A 132 33.91 -3.11 -13.72
C SER A 132 33.78 -1.66 -13.25
N ALA A 133 34.48 -1.28 -12.17
CA ALA A 133 34.46 0.08 -11.66
C ALA A 133 35.06 1.06 -12.68
N LYS A 134 36.18 0.70 -13.29
CA LYS A 134 36.87 1.50 -14.31
C LYS A 134 36.00 1.73 -15.55
N ALA A 135 35.31 0.68 -16.02
CA ALA A 135 34.39 0.79 -17.14
C ALA A 135 33.25 1.78 -16.85
N ALA A 136 32.65 1.73 -15.65
CA ALA A 136 31.61 2.65 -15.25
C ALA A 136 32.10 4.12 -15.16
N ILE A 137 33.32 4.35 -14.63
CA ILE A 137 33.93 5.68 -14.57
C ILE A 137 34.22 6.23 -15.98
N GLU A 138 34.74 5.42 -16.88
CA GLU A 138 34.99 5.82 -18.26
C GLU A 138 33.74 6.15 -19.04
N TYR A 139 32.62 5.45 -18.74
CA TYR A 139 31.31 5.72 -19.33
C TYR A 139 30.73 7.07 -18.89
N LEU A 140 31.16 7.60 -17.73
CA LEU A 140 30.75 8.92 -17.23
C LEU A 140 31.49 10.11 -17.83
N LYS A 141 32.62 9.87 -18.52
CA LYS A 141 33.44 10.92 -19.16
C LYS A 141 32.90 11.29 -20.53
#